data_45efa157760e48497720bbcabb77c3d5
#
_entry.id   45efa157760e48497720bbcabb77c3d5
#
_cell.length_a   1.000
_cell.length_b   1.000
_cell.length_c   1.000
_cell.angle_alpha   90.00
_cell.angle_beta   90.00
_cell.angle_gamma   90.00
#
_symmetry.space_group_name_H-M   'P 1'
#
loop_
_entity.id
_entity.type
_entity.pdbx_description
1 polymer ?
#
loop_
_entity_poly.entity_id
_entity_poly.type
_entity_poly.pdbx_seq_one_letter_code
_entity_poly.pdbx_strand_id
1 'polypeptide(L)'
;MKSVEKKPVRIAILDLYEGVANQGMRCIREILNRYGEANFLDVEWDDFDVRQKLEVPDISYDIYISTGGPGSPLDSRGSEWENAYFHWLTGVEEWNNNPGNLQKKYVFFICHSYQLVCRHYRLADVSKRRSTAFGVFPVHLLSDGKEEVIFEGLNDPFYAVDSRDYQVTSPNHRRLKAMGASVLCIEKERPHVPLERAIMGIRFNAYMVGTQFHPEADAIGMS
;
A
#
# COMPACT_ATOMS: atom_id res chain seq x y z
N MET A 1 -3.10 41.88 3.83
CA MET A 1 -2.38 40.70 3.43
C MET A 1 -3.38 39.78 2.74
N LYS A 2 -3.22 39.47 1.46
CA LYS A 2 -4.05 38.44 0.81
C LYS A 2 -3.70 37.11 1.43
N SER A 3 -4.68 36.45 2.05
CA SER A 3 -4.52 35.02 2.44
C SER A 3 -4.16 34.25 1.18
N VAL A 4 -3.00 33.62 1.17
CA VAL A 4 -2.68 32.62 0.14
C VAL A 4 -3.64 31.47 0.43
N GLU A 5 -4.70 31.32 -0.38
CA GLU A 5 -5.53 30.12 -0.35
C GLU A 5 -4.60 28.92 -0.53
N LYS A 6 -4.43 28.12 0.50
CA LYS A 6 -3.70 26.86 0.41
C LYS A 6 -4.54 25.94 -0.49
N LYS A 7 -3.95 25.48 -1.58
CA LYS A 7 -4.57 24.47 -2.43
C LYS A 7 -4.79 23.20 -1.60
N PRO A 8 -5.99 22.59 -1.67
CA PRO A 8 -6.25 21.34 -0.96
C PRO A 8 -5.30 20.21 -1.41
N VAL A 9 -4.97 19.32 -0.49
CA VAL A 9 -4.29 18.05 -0.81
C VAL A 9 -5.34 17.08 -1.34
N ARG A 10 -5.25 16.72 -2.61
CA ARG A 10 -6.20 15.83 -3.27
C ARG A 10 -5.73 14.38 -3.22
N ILE A 11 -6.57 13.51 -2.69
CA ILE A 11 -6.27 12.08 -2.49
C ILE A 11 -7.27 11.24 -3.27
N ALA A 12 -6.77 10.25 -4.03
CA ALA A 12 -7.60 9.21 -4.63
C ALA A 12 -7.49 7.92 -3.82
N ILE A 13 -8.62 7.34 -3.43
CA ILE A 13 -8.68 6.04 -2.76
C ILE A 13 -9.16 5.01 -3.79
N LEU A 14 -8.26 4.09 -4.18
CA LEU A 14 -8.58 3.00 -5.09
C LEU A 14 -9.11 1.83 -4.27
N ASP A 15 -10.42 1.63 -4.31
CA ASP A 15 -11.13 0.56 -3.61
C ASP A 15 -11.01 -0.76 -4.37
N LEU A 16 -10.33 -1.73 -3.77
CA LEU A 16 -10.18 -3.09 -4.28
C LEU A 16 -11.04 -4.12 -3.52
N TYR A 17 -11.98 -3.68 -2.68
CA TYR A 17 -12.80 -4.59 -1.86
C TYR A 17 -13.95 -5.26 -2.60
N GLU A 18 -14.15 -4.97 -3.89
CA GLU A 18 -15.14 -5.66 -4.74
C GLU A 18 -16.58 -5.59 -4.18
N GLY A 19 -16.94 -4.45 -3.60
CA GLY A 19 -18.25 -4.24 -2.97
C GLY A 19 -18.48 -5.02 -1.66
N VAL A 20 -17.48 -5.77 -1.21
CA VAL A 20 -17.55 -6.44 0.09
C VAL A 20 -17.48 -5.42 1.21
N ALA A 21 -18.45 -5.50 2.15
CA ALA A 21 -18.43 -4.63 3.33
C ALA A 21 -17.11 -4.79 4.10
N ASN A 22 -16.44 -3.68 4.33
CA ASN A 22 -15.14 -3.66 4.98
C ASN A 22 -14.96 -2.43 5.87
N GLN A 23 -14.06 -2.52 6.82
CA GLN A 23 -13.71 -1.41 7.70
C GLN A 23 -12.55 -0.57 7.14
N GLY A 24 -11.78 -1.09 6.18
CA GLY A 24 -10.61 -0.42 5.65
C GLY A 24 -10.93 0.95 5.05
N MET A 25 -11.96 1.04 4.20
CA MET A 25 -12.40 2.32 3.61
C MET A 25 -12.82 3.33 4.69
N ARG A 26 -13.56 2.88 5.72
CA ARG A 26 -13.94 3.73 6.85
C ARG A 26 -12.69 4.24 7.58
N CYS A 27 -11.78 3.33 7.92
CA CYS A 27 -10.55 3.67 8.65
C CYS A 27 -9.67 4.66 7.89
N ILE A 28 -9.48 4.46 6.58
CA ILE A 28 -8.71 5.38 5.74
C ILE A 28 -9.32 6.78 5.79
N ARG A 29 -10.62 6.90 5.54
CA ARG A 29 -11.31 8.21 5.56
C ARG A 29 -11.22 8.89 6.92
N GLU A 30 -11.34 8.13 8.01
CA GLU A 30 -11.20 8.65 9.38
C GLU A 30 -9.77 9.16 9.65
N ILE A 31 -8.75 8.45 9.20
CA ILE A 31 -7.34 8.88 9.31
C ILE A 31 -7.15 10.20 8.54
N LEU A 32 -7.67 10.29 7.32
CA LEU A 32 -7.53 11.48 6.49
C LEU A 32 -8.21 12.70 7.14
N ASN A 33 -9.43 12.52 7.67
CA ASN A 33 -10.14 13.58 8.41
C ASN A 33 -9.33 14.05 9.62
N ARG A 34 -8.95 13.11 10.50
CA ARG A 34 -8.22 13.43 11.74
C ARG A 34 -6.87 14.08 11.45
N TYR A 35 -6.17 13.59 10.44
CA TYR A 35 -4.88 14.16 10.05
C TYR A 35 -5.01 15.57 9.49
N GLY A 36 -6.01 15.80 8.65
CA GLY A 36 -6.33 17.13 8.11
C GLY A 36 -6.65 18.12 9.22
N GLU A 37 -7.55 17.75 10.15
CA GLU A 37 -7.93 18.59 11.29
C GLU A 37 -6.73 18.89 12.19
N ALA A 38 -5.96 17.86 12.59
CA ALA A 38 -4.82 18.00 13.50
C ALA A 38 -3.69 18.87 12.95
N ASN A 39 -3.53 18.89 11.62
CA ASN A 39 -2.45 19.64 10.96
C ASN A 39 -2.91 20.89 10.22
N PHE A 40 -4.18 21.27 10.35
CA PHE A 40 -4.77 22.42 9.66
C PHE A 40 -4.55 22.35 8.14
N LEU A 41 -4.72 21.16 7.58
CA LEU A 41 -4.64 20.90 6.14
C LEU A 41 -6.05 20.76 5.58
N ASP A 42 -6.25 21.36 4.41
CA ASP A 42 -7.43 21.08 3.60
C ASP A 42 -7.16 19.80 2.81
N VAL A 43 -7.90 18.73 3.14
CA VAL A 43 -7.74 17.38 2.56
C VAL A 43 -9.05 16.99 1.91
N GLU A 44 -8.99 16.74 0.61
CA GLU A 44 -10.12 16.26 -0.19
C GLU A 44 -9.80 14.86 -0.73
N TRP A 45 -10.79 13.98 -0.79
CA TRP A 45 -10.61 12.67 -1.41
C TRP A 45 -11.81 12.23 -2.23
N ASP A 46 -11.53 11.38 -3.21
CA ASP A 46 -12.52 10.68 -4.02
C ASP A 46 -12.25 9.18 -3.99
N ASP A 47 -13.30 8.35 -3.98
CA ASP A 47 -13.23 6.90 -4.00
C ASP A 47 -13.43 6.39 -5.43
N PHE A 48 -12.66 5.37 -5.82
CA PHE A 48 -12.70 4.74 -7.14
C PHE A 48 -12.93 3.23 -6.97
N ASP A 49 -14.06 2.72 -7.44
CA ASP A 49 -14.37 1.29 -7.44
C ASP A 49 -13.66 0.60 -8.62
N VAL A 50 -12.45 0.11 -8.34
CA VAL A 50 -11.57 -0.44 -9.38
C VAL A 50 -12.07 -1.77 -9.91
N ARG A 51 -12.60 -2.65 -9.03
CA ARG A 51 -12.89 -4.03 -9.41
C ARG A 51 -14.26 -4.23 -10.02
N GLN A 52 -15.28 -3.53 -9.55
CA GLN A 52 -16.65 -3.69 -10.05
C GLN A 52 -16.98 -2.72 -11.19
N LYS A 53 -16.49 -1.45 -11.06
CA LYS A 53 -16.83 -0.40 -12.03
C LYS A 53 -15.72 -0.06 -13.00
N LEU A 54 -14.52 -0.64 -12.84
CA LEU A 54 -13.34 -0.31 -13.62
C LEU A 54 -12.93 1.18 -13.50
N GLU A 55 -13.29 1.81 -12.37
CA GLU A 55 -12.96 3.20 -12.10
C GLU A 55 -11.50 3.31 -11.63
N VAL A 56 -10.70 4.07 -12.34
CA VAL A 56 -9.34 4.43 -11.92
C VAL A 56 -9.19 5.95 -11.99
N PRO A 57 -8.44 6.55 -11.04
CA PRO A 57 -8.27 8.00 -11.02
C PRO A 57 -7.40 8.49 -12.17
N ASP A 58 -7.59 9.74 -12.54
CA ASP A 58 -6.65 10.43 -13.40
C ASP A 58 -5.41 10.92 -12.62
N ILE A 59 -4.51 11.65 -13.30
CA ILE A 59 -3.25 12.14 -12.72
C ILE A 59 -3.40 13.45 -11.93
N SER A 60 -4.60 13.94 -11.67
CA SER A 60 -4.83 15.23 -10.99
C SER A 60 -4.64 15.19 -9.47
N TYR A 61 -4.66 14.01 -8.87
CA TYR A 61 -4.48 13.82 -7.42
C TYR A 61 -3.01 13.94 -7.00
N ASP A 62 -2.78 14.27 -5.74
CA ASP A 62 -1.45 14.41 -5.16
C ASP A 62 -0.97 13.10 -4.55
N ILE A 63 -1.91 12.36 -3.92
CA ILE A 63 -1.66 11.10 -3.24
C ILE A 63 -2.69 10.05 -3.70
N TYR A 64 -2.26 8.83 -3.83
CA TYR A 64 -3.10 7.68 -4.13
C TYR A 64 -2.95 6.63 -3.04
N ILE A 65 -4.07 6.17 -2.47
CA ILE A 65 -4.11 5.08 -1.50
C ILE A 65 -4.82 3.91 -2.16
N SER A 66 -4.08 2.83 -2.40
CA SER A 66 -4.65 1.61 -2.97
C SER A 66 -4.87 0.59 -1.88
N THR A 67 -6.12 0.20 -1.69
CA THR A 67 -6.57 -0.56 -0.53
C THR A 67 -6.19 -2.05 -0.59
N GLY A 68 -6.43 -2.74 0.52
CA GLY A 68 -6.58 -4.18 0.56
C GLY A 68 -7.78 -4.65 -0.27
N GLY A 69 -8.00 -5.94 -0.29
CA GLY A 69 -9.14 -6.53 -0.99
C GLY A 69 -9.19 -8.05 -0.82
N PRO A 70 -10.35 -8.66 -1.04
CA PRO A 70 -10.53 -10.10 -0.95
C PRO A 70 -9.94 -10.83 -2.17
N GLY A 71 -9.80 -12.14 -2.03
CA GLY A 71 -9.47 -13.05 -3.12
C GLY A 71 -7.98 -13.21 -3.38
N SER A 72 -7.68 -13.82 -4.52
CA SER A 72 -6.33 -14.19 -4.93
C SER A 72 -5.68 -13.09 -5.77
N PRO A 73 -4.50 -12.59 -5.39
CA PRO A 73 -3.74 -11.66 -6.23
C PRO A 73 -3.15 -12.34 -7.48
N LEU A 74 -3.33 -13.66 -7.63
CA LEU A 74 -2.82 -14.42 -8.78
C LEU A 74 -3.90 -14.64 -9.84
N ASP A 75 -5.16 -14.78 -9.41
CA ASP A 75 -6.27 -15.13 -10.31
C ASP A 75 -6.77 -13.94 -11.13
N SER A 76 -6.50 -12.72 -10.66
CA SER A 76 -6.84 -11.49 -11.37
C SER A 76 -5.96 -11.19 -12.57
N ARG A 77 -4.91 -11.97 -12.79
CA ARG A 77 -3.93 -11.69 -13.85
C ARG A 77 -4.61 -11.60 -15.23
N GLY A 78 -4.48 -10.43 -15.86
CA GLY A 78 -5.02 -10.15 -17.18
C GLY A 78 -6.52 -9.87 -17.20
N SER A 79 -7.16 -9.74 -16.03
CA SER A 79 -8.53 -9.24 -15.97
C SER A 79 -8.60 -7.78 -16.40
N GLU A 80 -9.78 -7.34 -16.82
CA GLU A 80 -10.00 -5.99 -17.30
C GLU A 80 -9.65 -4.92 -16.24
N TRP A 81 -10.11 -5.14 -15.00
CA TRP A 81 -9.82 -4.22 -13.92
C TRP A 81 -8.32 -4.17 -13.56
N GLU A 82 -7.61 -5.31 -13.59
CA GLU A 82 -6.18 -5.34 -13.31
C GLU A 82 -5.39 -4.64 -14.42
N ASN A 83 -5.79 -4.79 -15.67
CA ASN A 83 -5.18 -4.09 -16.78
C ASN A 83 -5.38 -2.57 -16.66
N ALA A 84 -6.59 -2.11 -16.31
CA ALA A 84 -6.89 -0.70 -16.06
C ALA A 84 -6.06 -0.15 -14.90
N TYR A 85 -5.97 -0.93 -13.79
CA TYR A 85 -5.18 -0.58 -12.62
C TYR A 85 -3.69 -0.38 -12.93
N PHE A 86 -3.07 -1.31 -13.65
CA PHE A 86 -1.66 -1.17 -14.02
C PHE A 86 -1.41 -0.14 -15.11
N HIS A 87 -2.38 0.13 -15.96
CA HIS A 87 -2.30 1.26 -16.91
C HIS A 87 -2.28 2.59 -16.15
N TRP A 88 -3.16 2.76 -15.16
CA TRP A 88 -3.13 3.91 -14.25
C TRP A 88 -1.77 4.05 -13.56
N LEU A 89 -1.25 2.96 -12.99
CA LEU A 89 0.03 2.98 -12.28
C LEU A 89 1.18 3.40 -13.20
N THR A 90 1.19 2.93 -14.45
CA THR A 90 2.14 3.36 -15.47
C THR A 90 2.06 4.87 -15.72
N GLY A 91 0.85 5.44 -15.79
CA GLY A 91 0.66 6.89 -15.94
C GLY A 91 1.24 7.69 -14.76
N VAL A 92 1.11 7.17 -13.52
CA VAL A 92 1.75 7.77 -12.33
C VAL A 92 3.27 7.73 -12.44
N GLU A 93 3.85 6.62 -12.89
CA GLU A 93 5.29 6.49 -13.09
C GLU A 93 5.81 7.44 -14.17
N GLU A 94 5.13 7.51 -15.30
CA GLU A 94 5.47 8.43 -16.40
C GLU A 94 5.44 9.88 -15.93
N TRP A 95 4.40 10.27 -15.16
CA TRP A 95 4.33 11.58 -14.55
C TRP A 95 5.54 11.87 -13.65
N ASN A 96 5.85 10.94 -12.76
CA ASN A 96 6.94 11.10 -11.80
C ASN A 96 8.32 11.08 -12.45
N ASN A 97 8.48 10.36 -13.54
CA ASN A 97 9.73 10.29 -14.30
C ASN A 97 9.96 11.51 -15.18
N ASN A 98 8.94 12.30 -15.48
CA ASN A 98 9.08 13.51 -16.26
C ASN A 98 9.73 14.62 -15.40
N PRO A 99 10.93 15.11 -15.74
CA PRO A 99 11.62 16.14 -14.97
C PRO A 99 10.90 17.51 -14.99
N GLY A 100 10.02 17.75 -15.97
CA GLY A 100 9.19 18.95 -16.03
C GLY A 100 8.08 18.98 -14.99
N ASN A 101 7.68 17.84 -14.45
CA ASN A 101 6.66 17.74 -13.42
C ASN A 101 7.28 17.88 -12.03
N LEU A 102 7.30 19.10 -11.50
CA LEU A 102 7.90 19.40 -10.19
C LEU A 102 7.11 18.78 -9.03
N GLN A 103 5.77 18.76 -9.13
CA GLN A 103 4.91 18.13 -8.14
C GLN A 103 4.79 16.63 -8.43
N LYS A 104 5.39 15.83 -7.58
CA LYS A 104 5.36 14.37 -7.71
C LYS A 104 4.09 13.77 -7.11
N LYS A 105 3.74 12.57 -7.54
CA LYS A 105 2.57 11.80 -7.12
C LYS A 105 3.01 10.66 -6.21
N TYR A 106 2.37 10.54 -5.06
CA TYR A 106 2.71 9.53 -4.07
C TYR A 106 1.69 8.40 -4.05
N VAL A 107 2.15 7.16 -3.94
CA VAL A 107 1.26 6.00 -3.89
C VAL A 107 1.57 5.13 -2.68
N PHE A 108 0.52 4.78 -1.93
CA PHE A 108 0.58 3.83 -0.83
C PHE A 108 -0.26 2.59 -1.16
N PHE A 109 0.36 1.41 -1.08
CA PHE A 109 -0.29 0.14 -1.37
C PHE A 109 -0.51 -0.67 -0.09
N ILE A 110 -1.73 -1.19 0.11
CA ILE A 110 -2.10 -1.95 1.30
C ILE A 110 -2.45 -3.39 0.93
N CYS A 111 -1.86 -4.36 1.60
CA CYS A 111 -2.18 -5.78 1.57
C CYS A 111 -2.36 -6.36 0.15
N HIS A 112 -3.58 -6.44 -0.37
CA HIS A 112 -3.85 -7.00 -1.70
C HIS A 112 -3.16 -6.21 -2.81
N SER A 113 -3.28 -4.88 -2.81
CA SER A 113 -2.61 -4.04 -3.80
C SER A 113 -1.08 -4.11 -3.71
N TYR A 114 -0.53 -4.21 -2.51
CA TYR A 114 0.90 -4.46 -2.31
C TYR A 114 1.34 -5.78 -2.97
N GLN A 115 0.57 -6.87 -2.81
CA GLN A 115 0.84 -8.16 -3.45
C GLN A 115 0.78 -8.06 -4.98
N LEU A 116 -0.23 -7.36 -5.53
CA LEU A 116 -0.36 -7.12 -6.97
C LEU A 116 0.87 -6.42 -7.54
N VAL A 117 1.33 -5.36 -6.87
CA VAL A 117 2.48 -4.56 -7.31
C VAL A 117 3.80 -5.33 -7.18
N CYS A 118 3.99 -6.10 -6.10
CA CYS A 118 5.14 -7.01 -5.96
C CYS A 118 5.21 -8.02 -7.12
N ARG A 119 4.07 -8.59 -7.49
CA ARG A 119 3.96 -9.50 -8.63
C ARG A 119 4.21 -8.81 -9.97
N HIS A 120 3.61 -7.63 -10.18
CA HIS A 120 3.73 -6.85 -11.40
C HIS A 120 5.19 -6.53 -11.73
N TYR A 121 5.92 -5.99 -10.77
CA TYR A 121 7.33 -5.66 -10.92
C TYR A 121 8.26 -6.87 -10.78
N ARG A 122 7.76 -8.05 -10.43
CA ARG A 122 8.54 -9.27 -10.20
C ARG A 122 9.63 -9.06 -9.13
N LEU A 123 9.27 -8.38 -8.05
CA LEU A 123 10.19 -8.06 -6.96
C LEU A 123 10.34 -9.21 -5.97
N ALA A 124 9.35 -10.07 -5.90
CA ALA A 124 9.30 -11.21 -5.00
C ALA A 124 8.25 -12.22 -5.48
N ASP A 125 8.24 -13.40 -4.90
CA ASP A 125 7.22 -14.40 -5.16
C ASP A 125 5.96 -14.09 -4.34
N VAL A 126 4.81 -14.12 -5.01
CA VAL A 126 3.49 -14.03 -4.38
C VAL A 126 2.86 -15.42 -4.38
N SER A 127 2.54 -15.93 -3.19
CA SER A 127 2.03 -17.31 -3.04
C SER A 127 0.96 -17.40 -1.96
N LYS A 128 0.12 -18.44 -2.06
CA LYS A 128 -0.85 -18.75 -1.01
C LYS A 128 -0.15 -19.25 0.25
N ARG A 129 -0.57 -18.76 1.41
CA ARG A 129 -0.09 -19.24 2.70
C ARG A 129 -0.63 -20.65 3.01
N ARG A 130 0.03 -21.37 3.91
CA ARG A 130 -0.48 -22.64 4.45
C ARG A 130 -1.69 -22.44 5.37
N SER A 131 -1.77 -21.28 6.03
CA SER A 131 -2.88 -20.88 6.88
C SER A 131 -3.09 -19.38 6.80
N THR A 132 -4.34 -18.94 6.92
CA THR A 132 -4.69 -17.53 7.04
C THR A 132 -3.95 -16.88 8.20
N ALA A 133 -3.40 -15.70 7.98
CA ALA A 133 -2.95 -14.82 9.05
C ALA A 133 -4.10 -13.85 9.36
N PHE A 134 -4.59 -13.86 10.59
CA PHE A 134 -5.60 -12.92 11.06
C PHE A 134 -5.31 -12.55 12.51
N GLY A 135 -5.10 -11.27 12.78
CA GLY A 135 -4.82 -10.76 14.13
C GLY A 135 -3.78 -9.66 14.16
N VAL A 136 -3.29 -9.34 15.35
CA VAL A 136 -2.22 -8.35 15.57
C VAL A 136 -0.91 -9.09 15.81
N PHE A 137 0.08 -8.84 14.97
CA PHE A 137 1.37 -9.55 15.02
C PHE A 137 2.56 -8.59 15.00
N PRO A 138 3.69 -8.99 15.60
CA PRO A 138 4.92 -8.21 15.51
C PRO A 138 5.49 -8.24 14.10
N VAL A 139 5.93 -7.07 13.65
CA VAL A 139 6.64 -6.82 12.39
C VAL A 139 8.02 -6.30 12.74
N HIS A 140 9.06 -6.87 12.15
CA HIS A 140 10.44 -6.52 12.41
C HIS A 140 10.99 -5.61 11.31
N LEU A 141 11.58 -4.50 11.70
CA LEU A 141 12.26 -3.59 10.78
C LEU A 141 13.60 -4.17 10.32
N LEU A 142 13.88 -4.02 9.04
CA LEU A 142 15.23 -4.19 8.48
C LEU A 142 15.99 -2.88 8.52
N SER A 143 17.27 -2.88 8.11
CA SER A 143 18.11 -1.67 8.11
C SER A 143 17.43 -0.50 7.39
N ASP A 144 16.96 -0.73 6.17
CA ASP A 144 16.31 0.31 5.36
C ASP A 144 14.97 0.75 5.97
N GLY A 145 14.27 -0.16 6.66
CA GLY A 145 13.03 0.15 7.38
C GLY A 145 13.23 1.04 8.59
N LYS A 146 14.38 0.96 9.25
CA LYS A 146 14.72 1.83 10.40
C LYS A 146 14.99 3.28 10.00
N GLU A 147 15.34 3.50 8.74
CA GLU A 147 15.59 4.81 8.15
C GLU A 147 14.37 5.35 7.37
N GLU A 148 13.31 4.52 7.26
CA GLU A 148 12.13 4.83 6.48
C GLU A 148 11.20 5.80 7.20
N VAL A 149 10.91 6.94 6.60
CA VAL A 149 10.11 8.00 7.20
C VAL A 149 8.69 7.58 7.59
N ILE A 150 8.07 6.63 6.86
CA ILE A 150 6.72 6.13 7.21
C ILE A 150 6.71 5.28 8.49
N PHE A 151 7.87 4.86 8.99
CA PHE A 151 8.04 4.09 10.22
C PHE A 151 8.68 4.90 11.34
N GLU A 152 8.89 6.19 11.13
CA GLU A 152 9.46 7.08 12.15
C GLU A 152 8.64 7.03 13.44
N GLY A 153 9.32 6.84 14.56
CA GLY A 153 8.70 6.73 15.89
C GLY A 153 8.14 5.35 16.24
N LEU A 154 8.15 4.37 15.33
CA LEU A 154 7.77 3.01 15.66
C LEU A 154 8.91 2.25 16.35
N ASN A 155 8.55 1.37 17.29
CA ASN A 155 9.50 0.43 17.90
C ASN A 155 9.88 -0.70 16.92
N ASP A 156 10.95 -1.42 17.22
CA ASP A 156 11.32 -2.67 16.54
C ASP A 156 11.36 -3.83 17.55
N PRO A 157 10.44 -4.80 17.51
CA PRO A 157 9.30 -4.86 16.57
C PRO A 157 8.16 -3.87 16.91
N PHE A 158 7.41 -3.46 15.89
CA PHE A 158 6.09 -2.86 16.07
C PHE A 158 4.98 -3.89 15.83
N TYR A 159 3.75 -3.57 16.25
CA TYR A 159 2.61 -4.46 16.08
C TYR A 159 1.64 -3.90 15.07
N ALA A 160 1.17 -4.76 14.14
CA ALA A 160 0.25 -4.36 13.09
C ALA A 160 -0.84 -5.42 12.87
N VAL A 161 -1.99 -4.98 12.38
CA VAL A 161 -3.07 -5.86 11.96
C VAL A 161 -2.68 -6.56 10.67
N ASP A 162 -2.78 -7.88 10.67
CA ASP A 162 -2.55 -8.74 9.50
C ASP A 162 -3.82 -9.56 9.22
N SER A 163 -4.30 -9.52 7.98
CA SER A 163 -5.49 -10.25 7.52
C SER A 163 -5.25 -10.69 6.08
N ARG A 164 -4.73 -11.93 5.89
CA ARG A 164 -4.34 -12.39 4.55
C ARG A 164 -4.25 -13.89 4.39
N ASP A 165 -4.56 -14.35 3.19
CA ASP A 165 -4.34 -15.73 2.72
C ASP A 165 -3.11 -15.87 1.82
N TYR A 166 -2.56 -14.75 1.35
CA TYR A 166 -1.39 -14.71 0.46
C TYR A 166 -0.21 -14.02 1.15
N GLN A 167 0.97 -14.24 0.62
CA GLN A 167 2.21 -13.70 1.16
C GLN A 167 3.19 -13.35 0.05
N VAL A 168 4.11 -12.46 0.37
CA VAL A 168 5.24 -12.07 -0.47
C VAL A 168 6.51 -12.62 0.16
N THR A 169 7.26 -13.45 -0.57
CA THR A 169 8.49 -14.11 -0.11
C THR A 169 9.54 -14.10 -1.19
N SER A 170 10.72 -14.63 -0.94
CA SER A 170 11.78 -14.86 -1.93
C SER A 170 12.12 -13.59 -2.73
N PRO A 171 12.68 -12.54 -2.08
CA PRO A 171 12.96 -11.28 -2.72
C PRO A 171 13.91 -11.43 -3.92
N ASN A 172 13.54 -10.87 -5.05
CA ASN A 172 14.39 -10.82 -6.24
C ASN A 172 15.38 -9.64 -6.12
N HIS A 173 16.49 -9.86 -5.45
CA HIS A 173 17.49 -8.83 -5.17
C HIS A 173 17.99 -8.10 -6.42
N ARG A 174 18.09 -8.80 -7.56
CA ARG A 174 18.48 -8.17 -8.84
C ARG A 174 17.45 -7.14 -9.30
N ARG A 175 16.16 -7.49 -9.22
CA ARG A 175 15.06 -6.58 -9.61
C ARG A 175 14.93 -5.43 -8.63
N LEU A 176 14.99 -5.72 -7.33
CA LEU A 176 14.97 -4.68 -6.28
C LEU A 176 16.05 -3.65 -6.54
N LYS A 177 17.30 -4.09 -6.72
CA LYS A 177 18.43 -3.18 -7.03
C LYS A 177 18.22 -2.40 -8.32
N ALA A 178 17.73 -3.04 -9.38
CA ALA A 178 17.50 -2.39 -10.68
C ALA A 178 16.43 -1.29 -10.62
N MET A 179 15.43 -1.42 -9.72
CA MET A 179 14.39 -0.42 -9.49
C MET A 179 14.72 0.61 -8.41
N GLY A 180 15.83 0.44 -7.68
CA GLY A 180 16.10 1.22 -6.48
C GLY A 180 15.11 0.95 -5.36
N ALA A 181 14.53 -0.26 -5.32
CA ALA A 181 13.56 -0.68 -4.32
C ALA A 181 14.25 -1.33 -3.11
N SER A 182 13.67 -1.16 -1.93
CA SER A 182 14.19 -1.68 -0.66
C SER A 182 13.13 -2.47 0.10
N VAL A 183 13.52 -3.59 0.70
CA VAL A 183 12.71 -4.34 1.65
C VAL A 183 12.83 -3.66 3.02
N LEU A 184 11.70 -3.21 3.56
CA LEU A 184 11.65 -2.40 4.77
C LEU A 184 11.48 -3.23 6.04
N CYS A 185 10.60 -4.22 6.00
CA CYS A 185 10.25 -5.02 7.17
C CYS A 185 9.79 -6.43 6.79
N ILE A 186 9.84 -7.32 7.76
CA ILE A 186 9.53 -8.74 7.60
C ILE A 186 8.64 -9.25 8.74
N GLU A 187 7.95 -10.36 8.46
CA GLU A 187 7.07 -11.06 9.39
C GLU A 187 7.81 -11.46 10.68
N LYS A 188 7.05 -11.70 11.76
CA LYS A 188 7.55 -12.22 13.03
C LYS A 188 8.41 -13.47 12.86
N GLU A 189 9.32 -13.68 13.78
CA GLU A 189 10.07 -14.95 13.86
C GLU A 189 9.15 -16.11 14.23
N ARG A 190 9.45 -17.27 13.64
CA ARG A 190 8.76 -18.53 13.91
C ARG A 190 9.81 -19.65 14.04
N PRO A 191 10.52 -19.76 15.19
CA PRO A 191 11.69 -20.61 15.35
C PRO A 191 11.46 -22.10 15.01
N HIS A 192 10.23 -22.58 15.18
CA HIS A 192 9.86 -23.98 14.93
C HIS A 192 9.21 -24.22 13.57
N VAL A 193 9.16 -23.20 12.70
CA VAL A 193 8.54 -23.31 11.39
C VAL A 193 9.61 -23.04 10.34
N PRO A 194 10.05 -24.06 9.59
CA PRO A 194 11.09 -23.95 8.57
C PRO A 194 10.54 -23.34 7.28
N LEU A 195 9.88 -22.21 7.39
CA LEU A 195 9.33 -21.46 6.26
C LEU A 195 9.95 -20.07 6.24
N GLU A 196 10.14 -19.57 5.03
CA GLU A 196 10.60 -18.21 4.83
C GLU A 196 9.62 -17.19 5.45
N ARG A 197 10.17 -16.15 6.04
CA ARG A 197 9.40 -15.03 6.60
C ARG A 197 8.88 -14.16 5.47
N ALA A 198 7.61 -13.77 5.53
CA ALA A 198 7.04 -12.89 4.54
C ALA A 198 7.63 -11.48 4.61
N ILE A 199 7.77 -10.86 3.45
CA ILE A 199 8.13 -9.45 3.30
C ILE A 199 6.89 -8.63 3.62
N MET A 200 6.97 -7.77 4.63
CA MET A 200 5.84 -7.02 5.17
C MET A 200 5.78 -5.57 4.68
N GLY A 201 6.84 -5.08 4.05
CA GLY A 201 6.86 -3.74 3.46
C GLY A 201 7.99 -3.57 2.47
N ILE A 202 7.71 -2.84 1.40
CA ILE A 202 8.68 -2.48 0.34
C ILE A 202 8.53 -1.00 0.00
N ARG A 203 9.64 -0.28 -0.06
CA ARG A 203 9.78 0.99 -0.79
C ARG A 203 10.08 0.64 -2.24
N PHE A 204 9.13 0.88 -3.15
CA PHE A 204 9.30 0.57 -4.58
C PHE A 204 10.19 1.58 -5.29
N ASN A 205 10.05 2.85 -4.93
CA ASN A 205 10.86 3.97 -5.37
C ASN A 205 10.64 5.19 -4.45
N ALA A 206 11.17 6.35 -4.77
CA ALA A 206 11.05 7.57 -3.95
C ALA A 206 9.59 7.99 -3.66
N TYR A 207 8.62 7.56 -4.46
CA TYR A 207 7.23 8.04 -4.41
C TYR A 207 6.22 6.93 -4.12
N MET A 208 6.64 5.67 -4.10
CA MET A 208 5.76 4.52 -3.97
C MET A 208 6.22 3.60 -2.86
N VAL A 209 5.34 3.29 -1.93
CA VAL A 209 5.60 2.39 -0.81
C VAL A 209 4.38 1.53 -0.54
N GLY A 210 4.57 0.36 0.02
CA GLY A 210 3.44 -0.49 0.39
C GLY A 210 3.74 -1.42 1.55
N THR A 211 2.67 -1.84 2.22
CA THR A 211 2.69 -2.75 3.35
C THR A 211 1.80 -3.95 3.12
N GLN A 212 2.23 -5.11 3.61
CA GLN A 212 1.41 -6.32 3.62
C GLN A 212 0.34 -6.28 4.71
N PHE A 213 0.64 -5.63 5.82
CA PHE A 213 -0.28 -5.42 6.93
C PHE A 213 -1.19 -4.21 6.68
N HIS A 214 -2.20 -4.05 7.54
CA HIS A 214 -3.21 -3.01 7.48
C HIS A 214 -2.90 -1.88 8.47
N PRO A 215 -2.15 -0.83 8.06
CA PRO A 215 -1.85 0.30 8.95
C PRO A 215 -3.07 1.16 9.26
N GLU A 216 -4.11 1.05 8.44
CA GLU A 216 -5.38 1.76 8.60
C GLU A 216 -6.27 1.15 9.67
N ALA A 217 -6.07 -0.13 10.02
CA ALA A 217 -6.99 -0.85 10.90
C ALA A 217 -6.99 -0.30 12.32
N ASP A 218 -8.18 -0.07 12.86
CA ASP A 218 -8.40 0.38 14.23
C ASP A 218 -9.06 -0.70 15.12
N ALA A 219 -9.13 -0.46 16.43
CA ALA A 219 -9.72 -1.39 17.38
C ALA A 219 -11.23 -1.63 17.14
N ILE A 220 -11.94 -0.66 16.55
CA ILE A 220 -13.38 -0.78 16.25
C ILE A 220 -13.60 -1.76 15.10
N GLY A 221 -12.74 -1.71 14.08
CA GLY A 221 -12.81 -2.62 12.94
C GLY A 221 -12.37 -4.06 13.25
N MET A 222 -11.76 -4.27 14.42
CA MET A 222 -11.27 -5.58 14.88
C MET A 222 -12.21 -6.26 15.89
N SER A 223 -13.30 -5.60 16.30
CA SER A 223 -14.28 -6.10 17.30
C SER A 223 -15.37 -6.97 16.69
#